data_547ed944c7201617471b8c478fc5ee77
#
_entry.id   547ed944c7201617471b8c478fc5ee77
#
_cell.length_a   1.000
_cell.length_b   1.000
_cell.length_c   1.000
_cell.angle_alpha   90.00
_cell.angle_beta   90.00
_cell.angle_gamma   90.00
#
_symmetry.space_group_name_H-M   'P 1'
#
loop_
_entity.id
_entity.type
_entity.pdbx_description
1 polymer ?
#
loop_
_entity_poly.entity_id
_entity_poly.type
_entity_poly.pdbx_seq_one_letter_code
_entity_poly.pdbx_strand_id
1 'polypeptide(L)'
;MFYILNKKVQDEISFFKKKNQINGLVLIFFYVFLYFFSNNLIYATSLTKTKNDFLIPVGNVLHIEAQLENVIVRSNIKDSPFTLGDEIISINNNTIKSYSDFSNVLNSLPDSANVIDVTLKRNNHITNIKTLKSKLEEVNSTDSISGFATLTYIDPINNKFGAVAHPISLGSSRKIKIKDGYISTTTNLNIEKSYRGSVGCISAKPKDYIGKFTDNTDFGIKGDIVKFDTSNYEKYKVASLNEVKTGNAQIILQTSNEGSKKFDIEILNIENQKTPKSKTFKIHITDKELLQLTGGIVQGMSGTPIVQGDKIIGAISHAVENDPTTGYAVFIKWMIEK
;
A
#
# COMPACT_ATOMS: atom_id res chain seq x y z
N MET A 1 -22.23 -17.17 42.06
CA MET A 1 -22.86 -17.10 40.73
C MET A 1 -23.08 -18.48 40.09
N PHE A 2 -22.13 -19.39 40.11
CA PHE A 2 -22.24 -20.78 39.59
C PHE A 2 -23.28 -21.65 40.30
N TYR A 3 -23.51 -21.47 41.60
CA TYR A 3 -24.47 -22.27 42.39
C TYR A 3 -25.94 -21.95 42.07
N ILE A 4 -26.24 -20.70 41.69
CA ILE A 4 -27.63 -20.29 41.37
C ILE A 4 -28.01 -20.77 39.95
N LEU A 5 -27.07 -20.82 39.01
CA LEU A 5 -27.31 -21.39 37.69
C LEU A 5 -27.60 -22.91 37.75
N ASN A 6 -26.87 -23.64 38.59
CA ASN A 6 -27.03 -25.08 38.69
C ASN A 6 -28.42 -25.46 39.31
N LYS A 7 -28.93 -24.66 40.26
CA LYS A 7 -30.24 -24.87 40.84
C LYS A 7 -31.37 -24.63 39.85
N LYS A 8 -31.26 -23.55 39.03
CA LYS A 8 -32.26 -23.23 38.01
C LYS A 8 -32.35 -24.28 36.89
N VAL A 9 -31.22 -24.84 36.48
CA VAL A 9 -31.14 -25.93 35.49
C VAL A 9 -31.73 -27.22 36.05
N GLN A 10 -31.52 -27.55 37.34
CA GLN A 10 -32.09 -28.71 37.97
C GLN A 10 -33.61 -28.60 38.14
N ASP A 11 -34.13 -27.41 38.42
CA ASP A 11 -35.58 -27.18 38.57
C ASP A 11 -36.30 -27.27 37.21
N GLU A 12 -35.68 -26.79 36.13
CA GLU A 12 -36.23 -26.93 34.76
C GLU A 12 -36.22 -28.41 34.29
N ILE A 13 -35.15 -29.14 34.56
CA ILE A 13 -35.08 -30.59 34.22
C ILE A 13 -36.15 -31.37 34.98
N SER A 14 -36.44 -31.02 36.23
CA SER A 14 -37.52 -31.66 37.04
C SER A 14 -38.91 -31.33 36.49
N PHE A 15 -39.11 -30.10 35.98
CA PHE A 15 -40.35 -29.66 35.38
C PHE A 15 -40.64 -30.38 34.05
N PHE A 16 -39.60 -30.58 33.22
CA PHE A 16 -39.72 -31.34 31.97
C PHE A 16 -39.98 -32.84 32.19
N LYS A 17 -39.42 -33.45 33.23
CA LYS A 17 -39.67 -34.85 33.58
C LYS A 17 -41.15 -35.13 34.00
N LYS A 18 -41.86 -34.10 34.47
CA LYS A 18 -43.23 -34.22 34.97
C LYS A 18 -44.30 -34.03 33.91
N LYS A 19 -43.98 -33.50 32.72
CA LYS A 19 -44.96 -33.04 31.73
C LYS A 19 -45.00 -33.83 30.42
N ASN A 20 -43.95 -34.56 30.02
CA ASN A 20 -44.00 -35.39 28.80
C ASN A 20 -43.00 -36.55 28.88
N GLN A 21 -43.37 -37.72 28.37
CA GLN A 21 -42.50 -38.83 28.04
C GLN A 21 -41.59 -38.40 26.88
N ILE A 22 -40.53 -37.65 27.17
CA ILE A 22 -39.52 -37.32 26.18
C ILE A 22 -38.61 -38.54 26.05
N ASN A 23 -38.65 -39.19 24.86
CA ASN A 23 -37.80 -40.31 24.54
C ASN A 23 -36.31 -39.93 24.79
N GLY A 24 -35.56 -40.84 25.46
CA GLY A 24 -34.15 -40.64 25.83
C GLY A 24 -33.24 -40.22 24.66
N LEU A 25 -33.69 -40.46 23.41
CA LEU A 25 -33.01 -40.02 22.19
C LEU A 25 -32.94 -38.48 22.06
N VAL A 26 -33.97 -37.76 22.48
CA VAL A 26 -34.01 -36.27 22.36
C VAL A 26 -33.06 -35.62 23.37
N LEU A 27 -32.93 -36.23 24.55
CA LEU A 27 -31.99 -35.76 25.57
C LEU A 27 -30.53 -36.00 25.15
N ILE A 28 -30.24 -37.14 24.53
CA ILE A 28 -28.91 -37.46 24.00
C ILE A 28 -28.56 -36.47 22.85
N PHE A 29 -29.50 -36.18 21.96
CA PHE A 29 -29.30 -35.19 20.87
C PHE A 29 -29.02 -33.80 21.41
N PHE A 30 -29.69 -33.37 22.47
CA PHE A 30 -29.49 -32.09 23.12
C PHE A 30 -28.12 -32.00 23.83
N TYR A 31 -27.65 -33.06 24.47
CA TYR A 31 -26.33 -33.15 25.08
C TYR A 31 -25.22 -33.20 24.03
N VAL A 32 -25.41 -33.93 22.95
CA VAL A 32 -24.46 -33.97 21.81
C VAL A 32 -24.41 -32.61 21.13
N PHE A 33 -25.54 -31.94 20.93
CA PHE A 33 -25.60 -30.60 20.36
C PHE A 33 -24.90 -29.56 21.26
N LEU A 34 -25.13 -29.59 22.59
CA LEU A 34 -24.42 -28.72 23.54
C LEU A 34 -22.90 -29.02 23.59
N TYR A 35 -22.52 -30.29 23.51
CA TYR A 35 -21.10 -30.68 23.46
C TYR A 35 -20.42 -30.22 22.17
N PHE A 36 -21.07 -30.34 21.02
CA PHE A 36 -20.56 -29.82 19.77
C PHE A 36 -20.55 -28.29 19.73
N PHE A 37 -21.56 -27.62 20.29
CA PHE A 37 -21.59 -26.15 20.36
C PHE A 37 -20.54 -25.58 21.33
N SER A 38 -20.35 -26.23 22.49
CA SER A 38 -19.30 -25.79 23.43
C SER A 38 -17.88 -26.03 22.90
N ASN A 39 -17.65 -27.09 22.15
CA ASN A 39 -16.34 -27.33 21.52
C ASN A 39 -16.09 -26.47 20.29
N ASN A 40 -17.11 -26.04 19.53
CA ASN A 40 -16.93 -25.08 18.43
C ASN A 40 -16.76 -23.63 18.92
N LEU A 41 -17.13 -23.29 20.15
CA LEU A 41 -16.83 -21.97 20.74
C LEU A 41 -15.34 -21.83 21.16
N ILE A 42 -14.63 -22.97 21.31
CA ILE A 42 -13.20 -22.95 21.67
C ILE A 42 -12.30 -22.84 20.42
N TYR A 43 -12.81 -23.09 19.21
CA TYR A 43 -12.09 -22.94 17.96
C TYR A 43 -12.33 -21.62 17.22
N ALA A 44 -13.04 -20.66 17.80
CA ALA A 44 -12.81 -19.26 17.49
C ALA A 44 -11.49 -18.84 18.17
N THR A 45 -10.39 -19.50 17.80
CA THR A 45 -9.08 -18.88 17.95
C THR A 45 -9.20 -17.57 17.18
N SER A 46 -9.28 -16.46 17.92
CA SER A 46 -8.93 -15.18 17.37
C SER A 46 -7.64 -15.44 16.58
N LEU A 47 -7.67 -15.26 15.28
CA LEU A 47 -6.48 -14.98 14.51
C LEU A 47 -5.97 -13.65 15.08
N THR A 48 -5.38 -13.70 16.27
CA THR A 48 -4.53 -12.64 16.77
C THR A 48 -3.43 -12.59 15.74
N LYS A 49 -3.53 -11.62 14.83
CA LYS A 49 -2.45 -11.25 13.95
C LYS A 49 -1.23 -11.14 14.83
N THR A 50 -0.37 -12.15 14.80
CA THR A 50 0.82 -12.19 15.64
C THR A 50 1.60 -10.96 15.29
N LYS A 51 1.69 -10.02 16.24
CA LYS A 51 2.46 -8.80 16.07
C LYS A 51 3.91 -9.24 15.93
N ASN A 52 4.43 -9.18 14.73
CA ASN A 52 5.82 -9.51 14.49
C ASN A 52 6.69 -8.37 15.02
N ASP A 53 7.54 -8.65 15.99
CA ASP A 53 8.49 -7.70 16.54
C ASP A 53 9.74 -7.55 15.66
N PHE A 54 9.87 -8.36 14.60
CA PHE A 54 11.00 -8.35 13.67
C PHE A 54 10.50 -8.27 12.22
N LEU A 55 11.19 -7.46 11.44
CA LEU A 55 11.02 -7.36 9.99
C LEU A 55 12.36 -7.58 9.30
N ILE A 56 12.30 -7.88 8.02
CA ILE A 56 13.47 -7.94 7.13
C ILE A 56 13.46 -6.65 6.29
N PRO A 57 14.30 -5.64 6.57
CA PRO A 57 14.50 -4.51 5.68
C PRO A 57 15.19 -5.00 4.40
N VAL A 58 14.69 -4.63 3.23
CA VAL A 58 15.16 -5.22 1.96
C VAL A 58 15.95 -4.23 1.11
N GLY A 59 15.37 -3.10 0.77
CA GLY A 59 16.04 -2.05 0.00
C GLY A 59 16.16 -2.31 -1.51
N ASN A 60 15.57 -3.38 -2.04
CA ASN A 60 15.58 -3.65 -3.48
C ASN A 60 14.66 -2.69 -4.21
N VAL A 61 15.11 -2.20 -5.36
CA VAL A 61 14.27 -1.43 -6.27
C VAL A 61 13.24 -2.35 -6.91
N LEU A 62 11.98 -1.96 -6.80
CA LEU A 62 10.84 -2.65 -7.37
C LEU A 62 10.35 -1.96 -8.64
N HIS A 63 9.91 -2.74 -9.60
CA HIS A 63 8.92 -2.31 -10.58
C HIS A 63 7.53 -2.61 -10.04
N ILE A 64 6.67 -1.60 -10.04
CA ILE A 64 5.30 -1.63 -9.54
C ILE A 64 4.38 -1.46 -10.73
N GLU A 65 3.41 -2.34 -10.89
CA GLU A 65 2.29 -2.23 -11.81
C GLU A 65 0.99 -2.30 -11.04
N ALA A 66 0.06 -1.39 -11.32
CA ALA A 66 -1.24 -1.40 -10.67
C ALA A 66 -2.36 -1.11 -11.66
N GLN A 67 -3.40 -1.95 -11.61
CA GLN A 67 -4.66 -1.74 -12.29
C GLN A 67 -5.57 -0.89 -11.40
N LEU A 68 -6.16 0.14 -11.95
CA LEU A 68 -7.05 1.05 -11.25
C LEU A 68 -8.50 0.54 -11.26
N GLU A 69 -9.30 1.00 -10.31
CA GLU A 69 -10.74 0.68 -10.29
C GLU A 69 -11.50 1.32 -11.47
N ASN A 70 -11.03 2.48 -11.96
CA ASN A 70 -11.67 3.25 -13.03
C ASN A 70 -10.64 3.81 -14.00
N VAL A 71 -11.10 4.20 -15.18
CA VAL A 71 -10.31 4.98 -16.13
C VAL A 71 -10.16 6.41 -15.62
N ILE A 72 -8.93 6.88 -15.49
CA ILE A 72 -8.60 8.18 -14.88
C ILE A 72 -7.92 9.09 -15.90
N VAL A 73 -8.30 10.36 -15.90
CA VAL A 73 -7.65 11.43 -16.68
C VAL A 73 -6.28 11.77 -16.07
N ARG A 74 -5.20 11.68 -16.86
CA ARG A 74 -3.81 11.82 -16.40
C ARG A 74 -3.25 13.22 -16.48
N SER A 75 -3.86 14.11 -17.24
CA SER A 75 -3.36 15.47 -17.42
C SER A 75 -4.48 16.46 -17.58
N ASN A 76 -4.21 17.71 -17.19
CA ASN A 76 -5.06 18.83 -17.57
C ASN A 76 -4.84 19.14 -19.05
N ILE A 77 -5.93 19.36 -19.78
CA ILE A 77 -5.92 19.75 -21.19
C ILE A 77 -6.49 21.17 -21.26
N LYS A 78 -5.80 22.06 -21.95
CA LYS A 78 -6.28 23.43 -22.11
C LYS A 78 -7.63 23.43 -22.85
N ASP A 79 -8.57 24.23 -22.36
CA ASP A 79 -9.91 24.39 -22.94
C ASP A 79 -10.72 23.07 -23.01
N SER A 80 -10.40 22.12 -22.12
CA SER A 80 -11.10 20.85 -21.96
C SER A 80 -12.01 20.87 -20.72
N PRO A 81 -13.18 20.24 -20.76
CA PRO A 81 -14.02 20.07 -19.58
C PRO A 81 -13.46 19.03 -18.60
N PHE A 82 -12.42 18.26 -18.99
CA PHE A 82 -11.76 17.26 -18.18
C PHE A 82 -10.59 17.84 -17.39
N THR A 83 -10.40 17.34 -16.19
CA THR A 83 -9.29 17.73 -15.31
C THR A 83 -8.52 16.50 -14.81
N LEU A 84 -7.26 16.70 -14.43
CA LEU A 84 -6.43 15.66 -13.84
C LEU A 84 -7.16 14.97 -12.68
N GLY A 85 -7.24 13.64 -12.74
CA GLY A 85 -7.84 12.83 -11.71
C GLY A 85 -9.36 12.62 -11.82
N ASP A 86 -10.01 13.09 -12.89
CA ASP A 86 -11.39 12.71 -13.20
C ASP A 86 -11.45 11.20 -13.46
N GLU A 87 -12.36 10.51 -12.79
CA GLU A 87 -12.65 9.09 -13.03
C GLU A 87 -13.84 9.00 -14.00
N ILE A 88 -13.62 8.45 -15.20
CA ILE A 88 -14.66 8.31 -16.23
C ILE A 88 -15.53 7.11 -15.87
N ILE A 89 -16.82 7.33 -15.66
CA ILE A 89 -17.79 6.31 -15.24
C ILE A 89 -18.62 5.79 -16.41
N SER A 90 -19.12 6.70 -17.27
CA SER A 90 -19.90 6.32 -18.45
C SER A 90 -19.81 7.37 -19.56
N ILE A 91 -20.04 6.92 -20.79
CA ILE A 91 -20.15 7.75 -22.00
C ILE A 91 -21.45 7.37 -22.72
N ASN A 92 -22.37 8.32 -22.90
CA ASN A 92 -23.69 8.08 -23.47
C ASN A 92 -24.38 6.85 -22.84
N ASN A 93 -24.39 6.78 -21.50
CA ASN A 93 -24.88 5.67 -20.67
C ASN A 93 -24.16 4.33 -20.81
N ASN A 94 -23.14 4.21 -21.65
CA ASN A 94 -22.27 3.03 -21.69
C ASN A 94 -21.28 3.09 -20.54
N THR A 95 -21.32 2.12 -19.63
CA THR A 95 -20.43 2.03 -18.47
C THR A 95 -18.98 1.79 -18.91
N ILE A 96 -18.06 2.53 -18.34
CA ILE A 96 -16.63 2.43 -18.58
C ILE A 96 -15.94 1.81 -17.35
N LYS A 97 -15.43 0.59 -17.48
CA LYS A 97 -14.70 -0.14 -16.41
C LYS A 97 -13.22 -0.32 -16.72
N SER A 98 -12.83 -0.15 -17.98
CA SER A 98 -11.45 -0.33 -18.44
C SER A 98 -11.12 0.66 -19.54
N TYR A 99 -9.83 0.84 -19.82
CA TYR A 99 -9.38 1.62 -20.98
C TYR A 99 -9.86 1.01 -22.30
N SER A 100 -10.01 -0.32 -22.35
CA SER A 100 -10.60 -1.01 -23.51
C SER A 100 -12.06 -0.60 -23.73
N ASP A 101 -12.87 -0.53 -22.65
CA ASP A 101 -14.27 -0.04 -22.77
C ASP A 101 -14.30 1.39 -23.27
N PHE A 102 -13.45 2.26 -22.67
CA PHE A 102 -13.30 3.65 -23.09
C PHE A 102 -12.99 3.76 -24.58
N SER A 103 -11.97 3.04 -25.06
CA SER A 103 -11.55 3.05 -26.45
C SER A 103 -12.63 2.49 -27.38
N ASN A 104 -13.29 1.39 -27.01
CA ASN A 104 -14.36 0.77 -27.82
C ASN A 104 -15.57 1.71 -27.95
N VAL A 105 -16.01 2.32 -26.85
CA VAL A 105 -17.13 3.26 -26.87
C VAL A 105 -16.75 4.50 -27.71
N LEU A 106 -15.56 5.07 -27.50
CA LEU A 106 -15.09 6.22 -28.25
C LEU A 106 -15.04 5.95 -29.77
N ASN A 107 -14.53 4.79 -30.17
CA ASN A 107 -14.46 4.39 -31.58
C ASN A 107 -15.85 4.11 -32.20
N SER A 108 -16.85 3.76 -31.39
CA SER A 108 -18.22 3.52 -31.86
C SER A 108 -19.03 4.80 -32.06
N LEU A 109 -18.56 5.93 -31.54
CA LEU A 109 -19.25 7.21 -31.69
C LEU A 109 -19.09 7.74 -33.11
N PRO A 110 -20.20 8.24 -33.74
CA PRO A 110 -20.09 8.86 -35.05
C PRO A 110 -19.21 10.13 -35.00
N ASP A 111 -18.47 10.39 -36.07
CA ASP A 111 -17.64 11.62 -36.15
C ASP A 111 -18.48 12.90 -36.13
N SER A 112 -19.75 12.81 -36.56
CA SER A 112 -20.70 13.89 -36.48
C SER A 112 -21.37 14.10 -35.10
N ALA A 113 -20.94 13.33 -34.09
CA ALA A 113 -21.53 13.47 -32.74
C ALA A 113 -21.15 14.82 -32.10
N ASN A 114 -22.09 15.75 -32.13
CA ASN A 114 -21.88 17.11 -31.64
C ASN A 114 -22.01 17.25 -30.13
N VAL A 115 -22.64 16.29 -29.47
CA VAL A 115 -22.82 16.30 -28.00
C VAL A 115 -22.74 14.88 -27.49
N ILE A 116 -21.80 14.65 -26.58
CA ILE A 116 -21.58 13.39 -25.87
C ILE A 116 -21.80 13.66 -24.40
N ASP A 117 -22.66 12.87 -23.76
CA ASP A 117 -22.85 12.92 -22.33
C ASP A 117 -21.80 12.03 -21.63
N VAL A 118 -21.01 12.63 -20.76
CA VAL A 118 -19.98 11.90 -19.96
C VAL A 118 -20.30 12.06 -18.49
N THR A 119 -20.51 10.93 -17.82
CA THR A 119 -20.58 10.89 -16.36
C THR A 119 -19.19 10.57 -15.83
N LEU A 120 -18.69 11.41 -14.94
CA LEU A 120 -17.40 11.24 -14.29
C LEU A 120 -17.53 11.47 -12.78
N LYS A 121 -16.52 11.02 -12.04
CA LYS A 121 -16.37 11.31 -10.62
C LYS A 121 -15.19 12.26 -10.45
N ARG A 122 -15.48 13.48 -9.99
CA ARG A 122 -14.54 14.55 -9.71
C ARG A 122 -14.57 14.88 -8.24
N ASN A 123 -13.44 14.82 -7.56
CA ASN A 123 -13.35 15.10 -6.10
C ASN A 123 -14.38 14.35 -5.25
N ASN A 124 -14.64 13.07 -5.57
CA ASN A 124 -15.64 12.19 -4.96
C ASN A 124 -17.11 12.55 -5.25
N HIS A 125 -17.39 13.53 -6.11
CA HIS A 125 -18.75 13.88 -6.55
C HIS A 125 -18.99 13.39 -7.97
N ILE A 126 -20.18 12.84 -8.23
CA ILE A 126 -20.62 12.51 -9.60
C ILE A 126 -20.93 13.81 -10.33
N THR A 127 -20.36 13.96 -11.50
CA THR A 127 -20.50 15.13 -12.36
C THR A 127 -20.84 14.68 -13.76
N ASN A 128 -21.87 15.29 -14.37
CA ASN A 128 -22.21 15.07 -15.76
C ASN A 128 -21.70 16.24 -16.58
N ILE A 129 -20.99 15.97 -17.64
CA ILE A 129 -20.49 16.96 -18.59
C ILE A 129 -20.97 16.62 -19.99
N LYS A 130 -21.16 17.65 -20.81
CA LYS A 130 -21.41 17.52 -22.24
C LYS A 130 -20.18 17.97 -22.99
N THR A 131 -19.74 17.17 -23.95
CA THR A 131 -18.50 17.45 -24.69
C THR A 131 -18.63 17.03 -26.16
N LEU A 132 -17.66 17.41 -26.95
CA LEU A 132 -17.51 16.95 -28.34
C LEU A 132 -16.66 15.68 -28.37
N LYS A 133 -16.85 14.83 -29.39
CA LYS A 133 -16.01 13.65 -29.62
C LYS A 133 -14.53 14.02 -29.67
N SER A 134 -14.18 15.07 -30.43
CA SER A 134 -12.79 15.54 -30.54
C SER A 134 -12.15 15.91 -29.19
N LYS A 135 -12.91 16.48 -28.26
CA LYS A 135 -12.41 16.78 -26.91
C LYS A 135 -12.23 15.54 -26.05
N LEU A 136 -13.03 14.52 -26.26
CA LEU A 136 -12.89 13.24 -25.58
C LEU A 136 -11.69 12.44 -26.14
N GLU A 137 -11.39 12.55 -27.44
CA GLU A 137 -10.22 11.95 -28.11
C GLU A 137 -8.89 12.57 -27.63
N GLU A 138 -8.91 13.86 -27.25
CA GLU A 138 -7.73 14.55 -26.68
C GLU A 138 -7.39 14.08 -25.25
N VAL A 139 -8.31 13.34 -24.57
CA VAL A 139 -8.15 12.97 -23.16
C VAL A 139 -7.05 11.94 -22.99
N ASN A 140 -5.95 12.34 -22.35
CA ASN A 140 -4.94 11.40 -21.88
C ASN A 140 -5.48 10.68 -20.63
N SER A 141 -5.94 9.45 -20.80
CA SER A 141 -6.52 8.63 -19.73
C SER A 141 -5.87 7.26 -19.64
N THR A 142 -6.00 6.63 -18.48
CA THR A 142 -5.48 5.28 -18.22
C THR A 142 -6.30 4.58 -17.15
N ASP A 143 -6.29 3.27 -17.17
CA ASP A 143 -6.78 2.40 -16.10
C ASP A 143 -5.63 1.65 -15.39
N SER A 144 -4.38 1.97 -15.72
CA SER A 144 -3.20 1.36 -15.12
C SER A 144 -2.10 2.38 -14.88
N ILE A 145 -1.23 2.08 -13.94
CA ILE A 145 -0.02 2.84 -13.64
C ILE A 145 1.16 1.91 -13.45
N SER A 146 2.34 2.40 -13.78
CA SER A 146 3.59 1.70 -13.47
C SER A 146 4.65 2.69 -13.00
N GLY A 147 5.64 2.20 -12.25
CA GLY A 147 6.72 3.01 -11.74
C GLY A 147 7.73 2.20 -10.93
N PHE A 148 8.73 2.90 -10.41
CA PHE A 148 9.77 2.32 -9.58
C PHE A 148 9.68 2.88 -8.16
N ALA A 149 9.94 2.04 -7.18
CA ALA A 149 10.07 2.38 -5.77
C ALA A 149 10.91 1.33 -5.06
N THR A 150 11.07 1.45 -3.75
CA THR A 150 11.89 0.53 -2.97
C THR A 150 11.02 -0.35 -2.07
N LEU A 151 11.35 -1.65 -2.01
CA LEU A 151 10.81 -2.61 -1.05
C LEU A 151 11.33 -2.29 0.33
N THR A 152 10.45 -1.83 1.21
CA THR A 152 10.86 -1.40 2.55
C THR A 152 11.14 -2.60 3.44
N TYR A 153 10.16 -3.48 3.58
CA TYR A 153 10.29 -4.64 4.45
C TYR A 153 9.50 -5.83 3.95
N ILE A 154 9.92 -7.00 4.42
CA ILE A 154 9.14 -8.23 4.41
C ILE A 154 8.89 -8.65 5.87
N ASP A 155 7.63 -8.99 6.17
CA ASP A 155 7.23 -9.69 7.38
C ASP A 155 7.34 -11.20 7.13
N PRO A 156 8.37 -11.87 7.66
CA PRO A 156 8.63 -13.27 7.35
C PRO A 156 7.64 -14.24 8.03
N ILE A 157 6.86 -13.78 9.00
CA ILE A 157 5.86 -14.61 9.68
C ILE A 157 4.55 -14.64 8.90
N ASN A 158 4.12 -13.46 8.42
CA ASN A 158 2.83 -13.31 7.74
C ASN A 158 2.97 -13.29 6.21
N ASN A 159 4.18 -13.42 5.65
CA ASN A 159 4.47 -13.29 4.22
C ASN A 159 3.92 -11.98 3.61
N LYS A 160 3.96 -10.89 4.38
CA LYS A 160 3.53 -9.57 3.95
C LYS A 160 4.71 -8.69 3.60
N PHE A 161 4.47 -7.70 2.74
CA PHE A 161 5.46 -6.65 2.46
C PHE A 161 4.87 -5.26 2.61
N GLY A 162 5.75 -4.27 2.79
CA GLY A 162 5.48 -2.86 2.64
C GLY A 162 6.52 -2.19 1.76
N ALA A 163 6.08 -1.21 0.95
CA ALA A 163 6.95 -0.47 0.03
C ALA A 163 6.44 0.96 -0.20
N VAL A 164 7.24 1.81 -0.85
CA VAL A 164 6.91 3.17 -1.31
C VAL A 164 6.90 4.23 -0.21
N ALA A 165 6.38 3.96 0.99
CA ALA A 165 6.33 4.88 2.15
C ALA A 165 5.49 6.17 1.98
N HIS A 166 4.71 6.27 0.92
CA HIS A 166 3.67 7.29 0.68
C HIS A 166 2.58 6.71 -0.24
N PRO A 167 1.38 7.33 -0.33
CA PRO A 167 0.37 6.83 -1.24
C PRO A 167 0.81 6.94 -2.70
N ILE A 168 0.42 5.98 -3.51
CA ILE A 168 0.44 6.15 -4.96
C ILE A 168 -0.69 7.12 -5.30
N SER A 169 -0.33 8.24 -5.96
CA SER A 169 -1.22 9.36 -6.21
C SER A 169 -1.13 9.86 -7.64
N LEU A 170 -2.18 10.51 -8.10
CA LEU A 170 -2.18 11.33 -9.32
C LEU A 170 -2.09 12.80 -8.92
N GLY A 171 -1.10 13.51 -9.48
CA GLY A 171 -0.82 14.88 -9.07
C GLY A 171 -0.36 14.96 -7.61
N SER A 172 -0.46 16.14 -7.03
CA SER A 172 0.16 16.43 -5.74
C SER A 172 -0.56 15.88 -4.50
N SER A 173 -1.76 15.31 -4.63
CA SER A 173 -2.52 15.02 -3.40
C SER A 173 -3.61 13.96 -3.46
N ARG A 174 -3.93 13.39 -4.63
CA ARG A 174 -5.04 12.45 -4.70
C ARG A 174 -4.57 11.00 -4.72
N LYS A 175 -4.73 10.31 -3.58
CA LYS A 175 -4.54 8.87 -3.47
C LYS A 175 -5.50 8.15 -4.42
N ILE A 176 -4.97 7.28 -5.29
CA ILE A 176 -5.76 6.51 -6.24
C ILE A 176 -6.20 5.17 -5.66
N LYS A 177 -7.35 4.68 -6.12
CA LYS A 177 -7.84 3.36 -5.76
C LYS A 177 -7.29 2.32 -6.71
N ILE A 178 -6.70 1.29 -6.13
CA ILE A 178 -6.08 0.18 -6.83
C ILE A 178 -7.01 -1.03 -6.74
N LYS A 179 -7.29 -1.63 -7.88
CA LYS A 179 -8.04 -2.87 -7.99
C LYS A 179 -7.12 -4.07 -7.76
N ASP A 180 -6.04 -4.12 -8.50
CA ASP A 180 -5.01 -5.15 -8.44
C ASP A 180 -3.64 -4.51 -8.66
N GLY A 181 -2.61 -4.98 -7.95
CA GLY A 181 -1.26 -4.50 -8.12
C GLY A 181 -0.23 -5.63 -7.97
N TYR A 182 0.87 -5.47 -8.68
CA TYR A 182 1.96 -6.44 -8.74
C TYR A 182 3.29 -5.74 -8.50
N ILE A 183 4.20 -6.46 -7.85
CA ILE A 183 5.59 -6.02 -7.66
C ILE A 183 6.55 -7.05 -8.25
N SER A 184 7.56 -6.54 -8.93
CA SER A 184 8.64 -7.34 -9.51
C SER A 184 9.99 -6.81 -9.05
N THR A 185 10.98 -7.68 -8.93
CA THR A 185 12.39 -7.28 -8.82
C THR A 185 12.83 -6.59 -10.11
N THR A 186 13.98 -5.95 -10.07
CA THR A 186 14.50 -5.19 -11.19
C THR A 186 15.93 -5.60 -11.54
N THR A 187 16.32 -5.32 -12.78
CA THR A 187 17.67 -5.46 -13.31
C THR A 187 18.01 -4.27 -14.21
N ASN A 188 19.29 -4.11 -14.55
CA ASN A 188 19.77 -3.01 -15.40
C ASN A 188 19.39 -1.65 -14.83
N LEU A 189 19.69 -1.44 -13.54
CA LEU A 189 19.45 -0.16 -12.89
C LEU A 189 20.29 0.95 -13.56
N ASN A 190 19.62 2.06 -13.84
CA ASN A 190 20.23 3.32 -14.22
C ASN A 190 19.74 4.41 -13.28
N ILE A 191 20.64 5.27 -12.83
CA ILE A 191 20.36 6.35 -11.88
C ILE A 191 20.67 7.68 -12.55
N GLU A 192 19.64 8.48 -12.75
CA GLU A 192 19.75 9.89 -13.09
C GLU A 192 19.89 10.69 -11.79
N LYS A 193 20.94 11.52 -11.70
CA LYS A 193 21.27 12.23 -10.46
C LYS A 193 20.30 13.36 -10.16
N SER A 194 20.06 13.58 -8.88
CA SER A 194 19.41 14.78 -8.37
C SER A 194 20.37 15.97 -8.33
N TYR A 195 19.83 17.14 -8.60
CA TYR A 195 20.47 18.43 -8.46
C TYR A 195 19.52 19.40 -7.75
N ARG A 196 20.04 20.50 -7.26
CA ARG A 196 19.20 21.54 -6.66
C ARG A 196 18.15 22.03 -7.67
N GLY A 197 16.88 21.90 -7.33
CA GLY A 197 15.74 22.27 -8.18
C GLY A 197 15.33 21.18 -9.20
N SER A 198 16.00 20.01 -9.19
CA SER A 198 15.64 18.89 -10.06
C SER A 198 15.88 17.56 -9.35
N VAL A 199 14.83 16.77 -9.19
CA VAL A 199 14.91 15.43 -8.61
C VAL A 199 15.17 14.41 -9.70
N GLY A 200 16.28 13.68 -9.61
CA GLY A 200 16.63 12.58 -10.50
C GLY A 200 15.74 11.36 -10.31
N CYS A 201 16.01 10.28 -11.04
CA CYS A 201 15.20 9.08 -10.96
C CYS A 201 16.02 7.79 -11.12
N ILE A 202 15.49 6.70 -10.56
CA ILE A 202 15.91 5.33 -10.84
C ILE A 202 15.02 4.79 -11.97
N SER A 203 15.65 4.28 -13.02
CA SER A 203 15.02 3.49 -14.06
C SER A 203 15.64 2.10 -14.11
N ALA A 204 14.86 1.08 -14.46
CA ALA A 204 15.31 -0.29 -14.49
C ALA A 204 14.45 -1.13 -15.43
N LYS A 205 14.80 -2.40 -15.63
CA LYS A 205 13.93 -3.37 -16.29
C LYS A 205 13.30 -4.28 -15.26
N PRO A 206 11.98 -4.54 -15.32
CA PRO A 206 11.35 -5.55 -14.49
C PRO A 206 11.99 -6.93 -14.77
N LYS A 207 12.08 -7.77 -13.73
CA LYS A 207 12.69 -9.10 -13.83
C LYS A 207 11.74 -10.17 -13.33
N ASP A 208 11.75 -10.45 -12.03
CA ASP A 208 10.97 -11.54 -11.44
C ASP A 208 9.77 -10.99 -10.68
N TYR A 209 8.57 -11.52 -10.97
CA TYR A 209 7.38 -11.28 -10.16
C TYR A 209 7.57 -11.85 -8.75
N ILE A 210 7.33 -11.03 -7.72
CA ILE A 210 7.57 -11.41 -6.32
C ILE A 210 6.38 -11.22 -5.40
N GLY A 211 5.36 -10.46 -5.77
CA GLY A 211 4.23 -10.20 -4.88
C GLY A 211 3.09 -9.41 -5.51
N LYS A 212 1.97 -9.39 -4.80
CA LYS A 212 0.74 -8.71 -5.19
C LYS A 212 0.22 -7.82 -4.07
N PHE A 213 -0.53 -6.75 -4.42
CA PHE A 213 -1.13 -5.84 -3.47
C PHE A 213 -2.45 -5.26 -3.99
N THR A 214 -3.28 -4.85 -3.04
CA THR A 214 -4.50 -4.06 -3.28
C THR A 214 -4.52 -2.81 -2.40
N ASP A 215 -3.74 -2.84 -1.32
CA ASP A 215 -3.71 -1.77 -0.33
C ASP A 215 -2.76 -0.64 -0.76
N ASN A 216 -3.35 0.50 -1.11
CA ASN A 216 -2.66 1.77 -1.28
C ASN A 216 -3.01 2.66 -0.09
N THR A 217 -2.16 2.66 0.93
CA THR A 217 -2.37 3.38 2.19
C THR A 217 -1.72 4.78 2.13
N ASP A 218 -1.92 5.58 3.17
CA ASP A 218 -1.25 6.89 3.30
C ASP A 218 0.27 6.75 3.57
N PHE A 219 0.72 5.52 3.87
CA PHE A 219 2.11 5.20 4.22
C PHE A 219 2.75 4.19 3.27
N GLY A 220 2.21 4.03 2.07
CA GLY A 220 2.72 3.14 1.04
C GLY A 220 1.78 2.01 0.68
N ILE A 221 2.29 1.10 -0.14
CA ILE A 221 1.57 -0.10 -0.55
C ILE A 221 1.89 -1.27 0.38
N LYS A 222 0.90 -2.14 0.58
CA LYS A 222 1.03 -3.38 1.33
C LYS A 222 0.41 -4.53 0.56
N GLY A 223 1.01 -5.72 0.71
CA GLY A 223 0.50 -6.88 0.01
C GLY A 223 1.15 -8.18 0.48
N ASP A 224 1.00 -9.20 -0.34
CA ASP A 224 1.51 -10.54 -0.11
C ASP A 224 2.76 -10.80 -0.93
N ILE A 225 3.81 -11.34 -0.29
CA ILE A 225 4.94 -11.94 -0.98
C ILE A 225 4.52 -13.33 -1.49
N VAL A 226 4.73 -13.54 -2.78
CA VAL A 226 4.48 -14.84 -3.45
C VAL A 226 5.77 -15.64 -3.52
N LYS A 227 6.87 -14.99 -3.92
CA LYS A 227 8.18 -15.64 -4.08
C LYS A 227 9.30 -14.63 -3.89
N PHE A 228 10.01 -14.71 -2.77
CA PHE A 228 11.23 -13.93 -2.53
C PHE A 228 12.12 -14.67 -1.55
N ASP A 229 13.39 -14.86 -1.90
CA ASP A 229 14.35 -15.49 -1.02
C ASP A 229 14.88 -14.48 -0.01
N THR A 230 14.62 -14.71 1.26
CA THR A 230 15.05 -13.87 2.38
C THR A 230 16.24 -14.44 3.16
N SER A 231 16.82 -15.55 2.73
CA SER A 231 17.87 -16.29 3.47
C SER A 231 19.11 -15.46 3.77
N ASN A 232 19.43 -14.53 2.87
CA ASN A 232 20.62 -13.65 2.97
C ASN A 232 20.33 -12.30 3.62
N TYR A 233 19.13 -12.09 4.16
CA TYR A 233 18.73 -10.81 4.76
C TYR A 233 18.66 -10.89 6.28
N GLU A 234 19.19 -9.86 6.95
CA GLU A 234 19.13 -9.74 8.40
C GLU A 234 17.74 -9.32 8.88
N LYS A 235 17.33 -9.86 10.03
CA LYS A 235 16.10 -9.45 10.73
C LYS A 235 16.42 -8.33 11.71
N TYR A 236 15.59 -7.27 11.67
CA TYR A 236 15.70 -6.11 12.55
C TYR A 236 14.47 -6.01 13.45
N LYS A 237 14.66 -5.58 14.70
CA LYS A 237 13.54 -5.26 15.59
C LYS A 237 12.77 -4.05 15.06
N VAL A 238 11.46 -4.06 15.23
CA VAL A 238 10.60 -2.91 14.89
C VAL A 238 10.75 -1.86 15.99
N ALA A 239 11.25 -0.67 15.66
CA ALA A 239 11.35 0.41 16.62
C ALA A 239 9.97 0.96 17.02
N SER A 240 9.81 1.27 18.29
CA SER A 240 8.74 2.16 18.76
C SER A 240 9.10 3.63 18.45
N LEU A 241 8.11 4.53 18.48
CA LEU A 241 8.32 5.93 18.08
C LEU A 241 9.37 6.66 18.93
N ASN A 242 9.43 6.35 20.22
CA ASN A 242 10.36 6.97 21.18
C ASN A 242 11.77 6.37 21.14
N GLU A 243 11.99 5.31 20.38
CA GLU A 243 13.31 4.70 20.18
C GLU A 243 14.07 5.30 19.00
N VAL A 244 13.38 5.99 18.08
CA VAL A 244 14.02 6.73 17.00
C VAL A 244 14.74 7.95 17.59
N LYS A 245 16.02 8.12 17.25
CA LYS A 245 16.88 9.21 17.79
C LYS A 245 17.50 10.00 16.65
N THR A 246 17.78 11.27 16.90
CA THR A 246 18.64 12.08 16.00
C THR A 246 20.08 11.54 15.97
N GLY A 247 20.81 11.84 14.91
CA GLY A 247 22.18 11.40 14.68
C GLY A 247 22.28 10.24 13.69
N ASN A 248 23.33 9.43 13.80
CA ASN A 248 23.71 8.43 12.81
C ASN A 248 22.66 7.33 12.65
N ALA A 249 22.39 7.00 11.38
CA ALA A 249 21.53 5.90 10.94
C ALA A 249 22.03 5.41 9.57
N GLN A 250 21.43 4.37 9.04
CA GLN A 250 21.73 3.86 7.70
C GLN A 250 20.46 3.61 6.91
N ILE A 251 20.55 3.77 5.61
CA ILE A 251 19.56 3.27 4.65
C ILE A 251 20.09 2.01 3.99
N ILE A 252 19.17 1.16 3.51
CA ILE A 252 19.51 -0.02 2.72
C ILE A 252 18.93 0.18 1.34
N LEU A 253 19.77 0.21 0.30
CA LEU A 253 19.34 0.54 -1.06
C LEU A 253 20.10 -0.27 -2.10
N GLN A 254 19.39 -0.76 -3.09
CA GLN A 254 19.97 -1.34 -4.29
C GLN A 254 20.39 -0.21 -5.26
N THR A 255 21.68 -0.14 -5.56
CA THR A 255 22.27 0.83 -6.52
C THR A 255 22.87 0.15 -7.74
N SER A 256 22.94 -1.18 -7.74
CA SER A 256 23.43 -1.99 -8.85
C SER A 256 22.71 -3.34 -8.90
N ASN A 257 23.09 -4.20 -9.86
CA ASN A 257 22.54 -5.56 -9.96
C ASN A 257 23.06 -6.52 -8.88
N GLU A 258 24.01 -6.10 -8.05
CA GLU A 258 24.61 -6.91 -6.98
C GLU A 258 23.77 -7.01 -5.71
N GLY A 259 22.63 -6.28 -5.68
CA GLY A 259 21.75 -6.26 -4.52
C GLY A 259 21.81 -4.94 -3.74
N SER A 260 21.18 -4.93 -2.58
CA SER A 260 21.13 -3.76 -1.70
C SER A 260 22.36 -3.67 -0.79
N LYS A 261 22.81 -2.44 -0.51
CA LYS A 261 23.90 -2.09 0.41
C LYS A 261 23.41 -1.12 1.47
N LYS A 262 24.16 -1.00 2.57
CA LYS A 262 23.95 0.01 3.61
C LYS A 262 24.71 1.29 3.24
N PHE A 263 24.07 2.45 3.42
CA PHE A 263 24.67 3.76 3.22
C PHE A 263 24.38 4.65 4.43
N ASP A 264 25.34 5.47 4.82
CA ASP A 264 25.25 6.30 6.01
C ASP A 264 24.37 7.55 5.78
N ILE A 265 23.54 7.83 6.76
CA ILE A 265 22.71 9.02 6.82
C ILE A 265 22.72 9.61 8.23
N GLU A 266 22.26 10.84 8.36
CA GLU A 266 22.00 11.48 9.64
C GLU A 266 20.53 11.83 9.78
N ILE A 267 19.92 11.52 10.94
CA ILE A 267 18.59 11.96 11.32
C ILE A 267 18.72 13.36 11.95
N LEU A 268 18.25 14.38 11.23
CA LEU A 268 18.41 15.79 11.64
C LEU A 268 17.38 16.22 12.68
N ASN A 269 16.14 15.82 12.49
CA ASN A 269 15.01 16.23 13.32
C ASN A 269 13.91 15.16 13.31
N ILE A 270 13.23 15.01 14.42
CA ILE A 270 12.09 14.11 14.60
C ILE A 270 10.90 14.95 15.05
N GLU A 271 9.83 14.95 14.25
CA GLU A 271 8.62 15.68 14.59
C GLU A 271 7.82 14.92 15.65
N ASN A 272 7.40 15.64 16.69
CA ASN A 272 6.48 15.08 17.68
C ASN A 272 5.08 15.01 17.08
N GLN A 273 4.67 13.80 16.68
CA GLN A 273 3.37 13.57 16.05
C GLN A 273 2.41 12.83 16.97
N LYS A 274 1.28 13.46 17.24
CA LYS A 274 0.14 12.82 17.93
C LYS A 274 -0.68 11.93 16.97
N THR A 275 -0.65 12.25 15.69
CA THR A 275 -1.35 11.53 14.61
C THR A 275 -0.35 11.12 13.53
N PRO A 276 -0.55 9.95 12.89
CA PRO A 276 0.32 9.50 11.81
C PRO A 276 0.37 10.49 10.63
N LYS A 277 1.58 10.76 10.13
CA LYS A 277 1.84 11.59 8.95
C LYS A 277 2.96 10.95 8.12
N SER A 278 3.00 11.23 6.83
CA SER A 278 4.02 10.69 5.92
C SER A 278 5.40 11.36 6.03
N LYS A 279 5.50 12.48 6.74
CA LYS A 279 6.75 13.22 7.02
C LYS A 279 6.94 13.28 8.52
N THR A 280 7.65 12.31 9.09
CA THR A 280 7.81 12.16 10.54
C THR A 280 9.17 12.58 11.05
N PHE A 281 10.20 12.39 10.25
CA PHE A 281 11.53 12.87 10.58
C PHE A 281 12.29 13.26 9.31
N LYS A 282 13.27 14.15 9.49
CA LYS A 282 14.11 14.68 8.42
C LYS A 282 15.46 13.98 8.44
N ILE A 283 15.94 13.59 7.28
CA ILE A 283 17.23 12.91 7.11
C ILE A 283 18.14 13.70 6.18
N HIS A 284 19.43 13.47 6.32
CA HIS A 284 20.48 13.96 5.44
C HIS A 284 21.38 12.79 5.01
N ILE A 285 21.65 12.67 3.71
CA ILE A 285 22.59 11.66 3.20
C ILE A 285 24.01 12.14 3.48
N THR A 286 24.79 11.36 4.23
CA THR A 286 26.19 11.66 4.56
C THR A 286 27.16 10.77 3.80
N ASP A 287 26.67 9.66 3.26
CA ASP A 287 27.47 8.68 2.51
C ASP A 287 27.99 9.27 1.19
N LYS A 288 29.33 9.29 1.04
CA LYS A 288 29.98 9.90 -0.14
C LYS A 288 29.78 9.07 -1.41
N GLU A 289 29.77 7.74 -1.32
CA GLU A 289 29.54 6.85 -2.46
C GLU A 289 28.12 7.08 -3.00
N LEU A 290 27.12 7.07 -2.12
CA LEU A 290 25.75 7.31 -2.52
C LEU A 290 25.56 8.70 -3.13
N LEU A 291 26.10 9.76 -2.51
CA LEU A 291 26.04 11.13 -3.05
C LEU A 291 26.71 11.22 -4.43
N GLN A 292 27.83 10.51 -4.62
CA GLN A 292 28.48 10.48 -5.93
C GLN A 292 27.61 9.76 -6.98
N LEU A 293 26.87 8.72 -6.62
CA LEU A 293 26.00 7.96 -7.51
C LEU A 293 24.70 8.68 -7.85
N THR A 294 24.06 9.27 -6.84
CA THR A 294 22.67 9.75 -6.93
C THR A 294 22.52 11.27 -6.89
N GLY A 295 23.56 11.99 -6.44
CA GLY A 295 23.49 13.45 -6.18
C GLY A 295 22.58 13.81 -4.99
N GLY A 296 21.92 12.83 -4.38
CA GLY A 296 20.96 12.99 -3.29
C GLY A 296 19.82 11.98 -3.38
N ILE A 297 18.66 12.32 -2.86
CA ILE A 297 17.47 11.47 -2.95
C ILE A 297 16.88 11.60 -4.36
N VAL A 298 16.64 10.47 -5.03
CA VAL A 298 16.07 10.37 -6.37
C VAL A 298 14.71 9.69 -6.34
N GLN A 299 13.87 9.91 -7.34
CA GLN A 299 12.63 9.14 -7.54
C GLN A 299 12.98 7.64 -7.68
N GLY A 300 12.20 6.79 -7.00
CA GLY A 300 12.50 5.37 -6.86
C GLY A 300 13.09 5.01 -5.49
N MET A 301 13.70 5.96 -4.75
CA MET A 301 14.12 5.75 -3.37
C MET A 301 12.96 5.80 -2.35
N SER A 302 11.77 6.18 -2.75
CA SER A 302 10.58 6.09 -1.90
C SER A 302 10.38 4.66 -1.40
N GLY A 303 10.32 4.47 -0.07
CA GLY A 303 10.29 3.16 0.56
C GLY A 303 11.65 2.61 0.99
N THR A 304 12.77 3.27 0.68
CA THR A 304 14.10 2.84 1.16
C THR A 304 14.11 2.69 2.68
N PRO A 305 14.33 1.48 3.23
CA PRO A 305 14.28 1.26 4.67
C PRO A 305 15.43 1.97 5.39
N ILE A 306 15.14 2.47 6.57
CA ILE A 306 16.07 3.15 7.46
C ILE A 306 16.25 2.30 8.71
N VAL A 307 17.51 2.03 9.06
CA VAL A 307 17.89 1.27 10.26
C VAL A 307 18.77 2.12 11.17
N GLN A 308 18.61 1.93 12.48
CA GLN A 308 19.42 2.57 13.52
C GLN A 308 19.77 1.52 14.59
N GLY A 309 21.05 1.15 14.65
CA GLY A 309 21.47 0.01 15.43
C GLY A 309 20.86 -1.31 14.94
N ASP A 310 20.23 -2.05 15.83
CA ASP A 310 19.54 -3.33 15.54
C ASP A 310 18.05 -3.18 15.16
N LYS A 311 17.60 -1.94 14.87
CA LYS A 311 16.18 -1.64 14.66
C LYS A 311 15.91 -1.05 13.29
N ILE A 312 14.83 -1.50 12.65
CA ILE A 312 14.21 -0.79 11.53
C ILE A 312 13.32 0.31 12.12
N ILE A 313 13.60 1.57 11.74
CA ILE A 313 12.96 2.75 12.31
C ILE A 313 11.95 3.42 11.37
N GLY A 314 12.12 3.28 10.06
CA GLY A 314 11.30 3.95 9.08
C GLY A 314 11.72 3.69 7.65
N ALA A 315 11.21 4.53 6.75
CA ALA A 315 11.56 4.53 5.34
C ALA A 315 11.55 5.93 4.75
N ILE A 316 12.38 6.18 3.73
CA ILE A 316 12.37 7.43 2.95
C ILE A 316 11.01 7.58 2.28
N SER A 317 10.39 8.75 2.43
CA SER A 317 9.09 9.06 1.83
C SER A 317 9.12 10.17 0.79
N HIS A 318 9.89 11.24 1.00
CA HIS A 318 9.93 12.40 0.10
C HIS A 318 11.32 13.01 0.03
N ALA A 319 11.70 13.46 -1.17
CA ALA A 319 12.86 14.32 -1.38
C ALA A 319 12.53 15.78 -1.03
N VAL A 320 13.56 16.58 -0.79
CA VAL A 320 13.48 18.06 -0.70
C VAL A 320 14.09 18.62 -1.97
N GLU A 321 13.27 19.20 -2.83
CA GLU A 321 13.65 19.64 -4.19
C GLU A 321 14.82 20.64 -4.20
N ASN A 322 14.82 21.60 -3.27
CA ASN A 322 15.87 22.62 -3.17
C ASN A 322 17.12 22.15 -2.42
N ASP A 323 17.10 20.96 -1.83
CA ASP A 323 18.23 20.33 -1.14
C ASP A 323 18.15 18.81 -1.33
N PRO A 324 18.66 18.29 -2.45
CA PRO A 324 18.50 16.88 -2.79
C PRO A 324 19.20 15.93 -1.80
N THR A 325 20.17 16.41 -1.03
CA THR A 325 20.85 15.60 -0.01
C THR A 325 19.97 15.36 1.23
N THR A 326 18.85 16.08 1.33
CA THR A 326 17.93 16.04 2.44
C THR A 326 16.58 15.45 2.01
N GLY A 327 15.92 14.76 2.91
CA GLY A 327 14.58 14.20 2.68
C GLY A 327 13.77 14.01 3.94
N TYR A 328 12.55 13.56 3.74
CA TYR A 328 11.64 13.14 4.80
C TYR A 328 11.49 11.64 4.83
N ALA A 329 11.26 11.12 6.01
CA ALA A 329 10.98 9.72 6.23
C ALA A 329 9.71 9.53 7.07
N VAL A 330 9.14 8.35 7.00
CA VAL A 330 7.99 7.92 7.78
C VAL A 330 8.42 6.85 8.79
N PHE A 331 7.83 6.86 9.99
CA PHE A 331 8.06 5.79 10.96
C PHE A 331 7.60 4.44 10.44
N ILE A 332 8.40 3.40 10.64
CA ILE A 332 8.05 2.03 10.25
C ILE A 332 6.72 1.58 10.87
N LYS A 333 6.44 2.04 12.09
CA LYS A 333 5.20 1.72 12.80
C LYS A 333 3.96 2.18 12.07
N TRP A 334 3.99 3.35 11.41
CA TRP A 334 2.88 3.83 10.59
C TRP A 334 2.69 2.97 9.34
N MET A 335 3.78 2.51 8.72
CA MET A 335 3.70 1.62 7.56
C MET A 335 3.13 0.25 7.92
N ILE A 336 3.32 -0.25 9.14
CA ILE A 336 2.83 -1.56 9.57
C ILE A 336 1.35 -1.48 10.01
N GLU A 337 1.00 -0.48 10.84
CA GLU A 337 -0.28 -0.43 11.56
C GLU A 337 -1.41 0.25 10.78
N LYS A 338 -1.09 1.07 9.80
CA LYS A 338 -2.01 1.89 8.99
C LYS A 338 -1.93 1.52 7.52
#